data_134bf1935c46bd7054fe8bf1abb7b0d0
#
_entry.id   134bf1935c46bd7054fe8bf1abb7b0d0
#
_cell.length_a   1.000
_cell.length_b   1.000
_cell.length_c   1.000
_cell.angle_alpha   90.00
_cell.angle_beta   90.00
_cell.angle_gamma   90.00
#
_symmetry.space_group_name_H-M   'P 1'
#
loop_
_entity.id
_entity.type
_entity.pdbx_description
1 polymer ?
#
loop_
_entity_poly.entity_id
_entity_poly.type
_entity_poly.pdbx_seq_one_letter_code
_entity_poly.pdbx_strand_id
1 'polypeptide(L)'
;MPLLLIIKCLKKISVISNDRIFTVDNIKYWGNTDDWENLNMTSRVYVDMDGVIADFFSALAEFRKVNHWKDKGEITIDTSIKELQGTNFFETLPVFPFAKKLVDLVKSYTGGDWYINTSPLRDDHENSEYYKTKWLKKHNFDPKDIIVTKRKESYAVDKKTGIPNILIDDRPKNLERWVARGGVGIRYQANEDSLDLIKKGLDKAYGTIANVKGENTESMVTHGDRKSMPSENDRG
;
A
#
# COMPACT_ATOMS: atom_id res chain seq x y z
N MET A 1 -19.12 32.73 -1.69
CA MET A 1 -19.29 31.34 -2.14
C MET A 1 -18.01 30.95 -2.88
N PRO A 2 -17.20 30.03 -2.37
CA PRO A 2 -16.00 29.61 -3.10
C PRO A 2 -16.40 28.69 -4.26
N LEU A 3 -15.85 28.98 -5.43
CA LEU A 3 -16.08 28.24 -6.67
C LEU A 3 -15.42 26.87 -6.54
N LEU A 4 -16.23 25.83 -6.54
CA LEU A 4 -15.76 24.43 -6.48
C LEU A 4 -15.23 24.05 -7.87
N LEU A 5 -13.89 24.00 -8.02
CA LEU A 5 -13.27 23.58 -9.27
C LEU A 5 -13.22 22.05 -9.32
N ILE A 6 -14.05 21.45 -10.16
CA ILE A 6 -14.04 20.02 -10.42
C ILE A 6 -13.00 19.74 -11.52
N ILE A 7 -11.83 19.24 -11.15
CA ILE A 7 -10.84 18.76 -12.14
C ILE A 7 -11.09 17.27 -12.36
N LYS A 8 -11.64 16.92 -13.52
CA LYS A 8 -11.71 15.54 -14.00
C LYS A 8 -10.36 15.17 -14.62
N CYS A 9 -9.52 14.46 -13.89
CA CYS A 9 -8.32 13.86 -14.47
C CYS A 9 -8.55 12.37 -14.70
N LEU A 10 -8.66 11.99 -15.97
CA LEU A 10 -8.74 10.59 -16.41
C LEU A 10 -7.30 10.05 -16.46
N LYS A 11 -6.88 9.23 -15.50
CA LYS A 11 -5.57 8.58 -15.54
C LYS A 11 -5.62 7.13 -15.12
N LYS A 12 -4.79 6.35 -15.82
CA LYS A 12 -4.61 4.92 -15.63
C LYS A 12 -3.54 4.66 -14.59
N ILE A 13 -3.87 3.96 -13.50
CA ILE A 13 -2.90 3.45 -12.52
C ILE A 13 -2.69 1.98 -12.77
N SER A 14 -1.43 1.54 -12.76
CA SER A 14 -1.03 0.20 -13.14
C SER A 14 -0.45 -0.57 -11.94
N VAL A 15 -0.82 -1.84 -11.79
CA VAL A 15 -0.15 -2.82 -10.91
C VAL A 15 0.88 -3.59 -11.71
N ILE A 16 2.06 -3.80 -11.14
CA ILE A 16 3.10 -4.63 -11.75
C ILE A 16 3.14 -5.96 -11.00
N SER A 17 2.89 -7.03 -11.74
CA SER A 17 3.11 -8.40 -11.29
C SER A 17 3.55 -9.23 -12.49
N ASN A 18 4.71 -9.89 -12.42
CA ASN A 18 5.24 -10.79 -13.46
C ASN A 18 5.02 -10.27 -14.90
N ASP A 19 5.54 -9.06 -15.19
CA ASP A 19 5.42 -8.36 -16.48
C ASP A 19 4.01 -8.04 -16.96
N ARG A 20 2.98 -8.23 -16.15
CA ARG A 20 1.60 -7.85 -16.46
C ARG A 20 1.23 -6.53 -15.76
N ILE A 21 0.63 -5.66 -16.53
CA ILE A 21 0.16 -4.34 -16.11
C ILE A 21 -1.37 -4.40 -16.01
N PHE A 22 -1.93 -4.15 -14.82
CA PHE A 22 -3.36 -3.93 -14.62
C PHE A 22 -3.62 -2.43 -14.56
N THR A 23 -4.54 -1.95 -15.37
CA THR A 23 -4.84 -0.53 -15.52
C THR A 23 -6.25 -0.23 -15.03
N VAL A 24 -6.40 0.79 -14.18
CA VAL A 24 -7.71 1.28 -13.73
C VAL A 24 -7.91 2.72 -14.23
N ASP A 25 -8.98 2.95 -14.96
CA ASP A 25 -9.38 4.26 -15.45
C ASP A 25 -10.25 4.97 -14.38
N ASN A 26 -9.99 6.26 -14.11
CA ASN A 26 -10.76 7.16 -13.25
C ASN A 26 -10.37 7.25 -11.77
N ILE A 27 -9.52 8.22 -11.46
CA ILE A 27 -9.32 8.74 -10.09
C ILE A 27 -9.94 10.14 -10.03
N LYS A 28 -10.86 10.36 -9.08
CA LYS A 28 -11.42 11.68 -8.79
C LYS A 28 -10.73 12.25 -7.56
N TYR A 29 -10.14 13.43 -7.71
CA TYR A 29 -9.55 14.19 -6.59
C TYR A 29 -10.45 15.35 -6.17
N TRP A 30 -10.52 15.58 -4.86
CA TRP A 30 -11.20 16.72 -4.26
C TRP A 30 -10.22 17.41 -3.30
N GLY A 31 -9.90 18.66 -3.48
CA GLY A 31 -9.04 19.43 -2.59
C GLY A 31 -9.07 20.93 -2.89
N ASN A 32 -8.83 21.76 -1.86
CA ASN A 32 -8.71 23.21 -1.96
C ASN A 32 -7.23 23.57 -2.26
N THR A 33 -6.99 24.54 -3.13
CA THR A 33 -5.67 24.86 -3.68
C THR A 33 -4.69 25.48 -2.69
N ASP A 34 -5.17 26.05 -1.58
CA ASP A 34 -4.35 26.82 -0.65
C ASP A 34 -3.65 25.96 0.42
N ASP A 35 -4.04 24.69 0.57
CA ASP A 35 -3.45 23.75 1.55
C ASP A 35 -2.23 22.98 1.02
N TRP A 36 -1.83 23.17 -0.24
CA TRP A 36 -0.83 22.34 -0.93
C TRP A 36 0.62 22.70 -0.62
N GLU A 37 0.88 23.96 -0.19
CA GLU A 37 2.25 24.47 -0.03
C GLU A 37 2.94 24.04 1.29
N ASN A 38 2.20 23.54 2.30
CA ASN A 38 2.73 23.25 3.63
C ASN A 38 2.61 21.80 4.13
N LEU A 39 2.08 20.88 3.32
CA LEU A 39 1.99 19.47 3.71
C LEU A 39 3.11 18.68 3.03
N ASN A 40 3.97 18.05 3.81
CA ASN A 40 4.85 16.95 3.38
C ASN A 40 3.99 15.79 2.86
N MET A 41 3.43 15.97 1.66
CA MET A 41 2.46 15.06 1.06
C MET A 41 3.20 13.89 0.41
N THR A 42 3.58 12.93 1.21
CA THR A 42 4.20 11.69 0.74
C THR A 42 3.19 10.55 0.80
N SER A 43 3.22 9.71 -0.23
CA SER A 43 2.49 8.43 -0.20
C SER A 43 2.98 7.58 0.95
N ARG A 44 2.06 6.99 1.70
CA ARG A 44 2.41 6.00 2.72
C ARG A 44 2.70 4.66 2.05
N VAL A 45 3.73 3.96 2.53
CA VAL A 45 4.01 2.59 2.11
C VAL A 45 3.56 1.64 3.20
N TYR A 46 2.61 0.81 2.87
CA TYR A 46 2.09 -0.27 3.69
C TYR A 46 2.73 -1.58 3.29
N VAL A 47 3.15 -2.37 4.27
CA VAL A 47 3.76 -3.69 4.09
C VAL A 47 2.84 -4.72 4.75
N ASP A 48 2.50 -5.81 4.06
CA ASP A 48 1.86 -6.96 4.69
C ASP A 48 2.86 -7.72 5.58
N MET A 49 2.35 -8.51 6.50
CA MET A 49 3.19 -9.38 7.34
C MET A 49 3.36 -10.76 6.72
N ASP A 50 2.24 -11.48 6.56
CA ASP A 50 2.21 -12.89 6.20
C ASP A 50 2.65 -13.08 4.74
N GLY A 51 3.70 -13.87 4.51
CA GLY A 51 4.27 -14.07 3.18
C GLY A 51 5.21 -12.97 2.70
N VAL A 52 5.34 -11.84 3.43
CA VAL A 52 6.18 -10.69 3.09
C VAL A 52 7.34 -10.51 4.06
N ILE A 53 7.07 -10.43 5.37
CA ILE A 53 8.11 -10.31 6.40
C ILE A 53 8.07 -11.46 7.41
N ALA A 54 6.92 -12.11 7.58
CA ALA A 54 6.70 -13.26 8.46
C ALA A 54 6.35 -14.51 7.64
N ASP A 55 7.01 -15.64 7.92
CA ASP A 55 6.80 -16.89 7.20
C ASP A 55 5.60 -17.68 7.76
N PHE A 56 4.42 -17.14 7.50
CA PHE A 56 3.16 -17.78 7.88
C PHE A 56 2.96 -19.14 7.21
N PHE A 57 3.33 -19.26 5.94
CA PHE A 57 3.00 -20.45 5.16
C PHE A 57 3.83 -21.66 5.55
N SER A 58 5.11 -21.48 5.85
CA SER A 58 5.95 -22.58 6.38
C SER A 58 5.50 -22.99 7.77
N ALA A 59 5.18 -22.03 8.64
CA ALA A 59 4.65 -22.33 9.98
C ALA A 59 3.29 -23.05 9.92
N LEU A 60 2.41 -22.70 8.98
CA LEU A 60 1.15 -23.40 8.76
C LEU A 60 1.37 -24.81 8.22
N ALA A 61 2.35 -25.02 7.33
CA ALA A 61 2.71 -26.34 6.83
C ALA A 61 3.23 -27.24 7.96
N GLU A 62 4.11 -26.71 8.81
CA GLU A 62 4.63 -27.39 9.99
C GLU A 62 3.51 -27.77 10.96
N PHE A 63 2.62 -26.84 11.29
CA PHE A 63 1.44 -27.10 12.13
C PHE A 63 0.57 -28.24 11.58
N ARG A 64 0.39 -28.26 10.26
CA ARG A 64 -0.38 -29.30 9.55
C ARG A 64 0.40 -30.59 9.30
N LYS A 65 1.69 -30.65 9.64
CA LYS A 65 2.61 -31.77 9.38
C LYS A 65 2.66 -32.18 7.89
N VAL A 66 2.75 -31.18 7.01
CA VAL A 66 2.86 -31.34 5.55
C VAL A 66 4.10 -30.61 5.04
N ASN A 67 4.61 -30.97 3.84
CA ASN A 67 5.78 -30.33 3.25
C ASN A 67 5.47 -28.93 2.72
N HIS A 68 4.28 -28.73 2.19
CA HIS A 68 3.81 -27.45 1.67
C HIS A 68 2.40 -27.15 2.17
N TRP A 69 2.10 -25.91 2.52
CA TRP A 69 0.83 -25.55 3.15
C TRP A 69 -0.43 -25.85 2.32
N LYS A 70 -0.31 -26.04 0.98
CA LYS A 70 -1.41 -26.46 0.09
C LYS A 70 -1.54 -27.97 -0.02
N ASP A 71 -0.60 -28.75 0.52
CA ASP A 71 -0.66 -30.20 0.43
C ASP A 71 -1.87 -30.75 1.20
N LYS A 72 -2.32 -31.93 0.78
CA LYS A 72 -3.32 -32.67 1.55
C LYS A 72 -2.66 -33.15 2.84
N GLY A 73 -3.22 -32.75 3.97
CA GLY A 73 -2.84 -33.20 5.30
C GLY A 73 -3.99 -33.93 5.98
N GLU A 74 -3.76 -34.44 7.19
CA GLU A 74 -4.79 -35.08 8.02
C GLU A 74 -5.92 -34.10 8.35
N ILE A 75 -5.58 -32.80 8.55
CA ILE A 75 -6.55 -31.72 8.78
C ILE A 75 -6.59 -30.77 7.59
N THR A 76 -7.75 -30.24 7.29
CA THR A 76 -7.93 -29.25 6.22
C THR A 76 -7.33 -27.90 6.61
N ILE A 77 -7.10 -27.01 5.63
CA ILE A 77 -6.67 -25.63 5.90
C ILE A 77 -7.70 -24.91 6.77
N ASP A 78 -8.99 -25.06 6.49
CA ASP A 78 -10.06 -24.41 7.26
C ASP A 78 -10.10 -24.91 8.71
N THR A 79 -9.89 -26.20 8.96
CA THR A 79 -9.76 -26.77 10.31
C THR A 79 -8.54 -26.19 11.00
N SER A 80 -7.39 -26.16 10.34
CA SER A 80 -6.15 -25.59 10.89
C SER A 80 -6.34 -24.12 11.31
N ILE A 81 -6.98 -23.32 10.46
CA ILE A 81 -7.26 -21.91 10.78
C ILE A 81 -8.15 -21.78 12.03
N LYS A 82 -9.14 -22.67 12.21
CA LYS A 82 -9.97 -22.69 13.42
C LYS A 82 -9.18 -23.09 14.67
N GLU A 83 -8.30 -24.09 14.56
CA GLU A 83 -7.47 -24.54 15.68
C GLU A 83 -6.42 -23.52 16.10
N LEU A 84 -5.99 -22.63 15.18
CA LEU A 84 -5.06 -21.55 15.45
C LEU A 84 -5.73 -20.32 16.10
N GLN A 85 -7.06 -20.20 16.07
CA GLN A 85 -7.78 -19.10 16.72
C GLN A 85 -7.52 -19.10 18.24
N GLY A 86 -7.35 -17.91 18.83
CA GLY A 86 -7.10 -17.75 20.26
C GLY A 86 -5.71 -18.22 20.72
N THR A 87 -4.85 -18.69 19.82
CA THR A 87 -3.50 -19.15 20.15
C THR A 87 -2.46 -18.03 19.93
N ASN A 88 -1.23 -18.27 20.40
CA ASN A 88 -0.10 -17.37 20.18
C ASN A 88 0.63 -17.63 18.84
N PHE A 89 -0.01 -18.27 17.89
CA PHE A 89 0.60 -18.70 16.62
C PHE A 89 1.38 -17.57 15.92
N PHE A 90 0.81 -16.39 15.80
CA PHE A 90 1.48 -15.27 15.16
C PHE A 90 2.77 -14.82 15.86
N GLU A 91 2.86 -14.97 17.19
CA GLU A 91 4.08 -14.61 17.93
C GLU A 91 5.25 -15.57 17.62
N THR A 92 4.94 -16.79 17.16
CA THR A 92 5.93 -17.85 16.88
C THR A 92 6.45 -17.86 15.45
N LEU A 93 5.88 -17.08 14.54
CA LEU A 93 6.24 -17.10 13.13
C LEU A 93 7.72 -16.79 12.91
N PRO A 94 8.41 -17.54 12.02
CA PRO A 94 9.75 -17.18 11.58
C PRO A 94 9.77 -15.85 10.84
N VAL A 95 10.88 -15.13 10.94
CA VAL A 95 11.15 -13.92 10.13
C VAL A 95 11.79 -14.35 8.82
N PHE A 96 11.33 -13.83 7.69
CA PHE A 96 12.04 -14.07 6.43
C PHE A 96 13.45 -13.45 6.45
N PRO A 97 14.46 -14.11 5.85
CA PRO A 97 15.86 -13.67 5.90
C PRO A 97 16.07 -12.22 5.41
N PHE A 98 15.29 -11.78 4.45
CA PHE A 98 15.40 -10.44 3.85
C PHE A 98 14.40 -9.42 4.40
N ALA A 99 13.59 -9.76 5.40
CA ALA A 99 12.55 -8.89 5.94
C ALA A 99 13.10 -7.54 6.43
N LYS A 100 14.25 -7.53 7.14
CA LYS A 100 14.90 -6.28 7.57
C LYS A 100 15.34 -5.43 6.39
N LYS A 101 16.00 -6.04 5.39
CA LYS A 101 16.44 -5.33 4.17
C LYS A 101 15.26 -4.77 3.38
N LEU A 102 14.11 -5.47 3.34
CA LEU A 102 12.89 -4.96 2.73
C LEU A 102 12.43 -3.69 3.45
N VAL A 103 12.34 -3.72 4.77
CA VAL A 103 11.92 -2.57 5.57
C VAL A 103 12.91 -1.40 5.42
N ASP A 104 14.21 -1.65 5.43
CA ASP A 104 15.24 -0.62 5.21
C ASP A 104 15.10 0.01 3.82
N LEU A 105 14.83 -0.81 2.79
CA LEU A 105 14.55 -0.33 1.44
C LEU A 105 13.30 0.57 1.42
N VAL A 106 12.20 0.17 2.05
CA VAL A 106 10.99 1.01 2.17
C VAL A 106 11.30 2.33 2.89
N LYS A 107 12.02 2.28 4.02
CA LYS A 107 12.43 3.47 4.78
C LYS A 107 13.26 4.45 3.95
N SER A 108 14.08 3.97 3.02
CA SER A 108 14.89 4.83 2.14
C SER A 108 14.03 5.67 1.16
N TYR A 109 12.84 5.21 0.79
CA TYR A 109 11.89 5.94 -0.05
C TYR A 109 10.98 6.88 0.72
N THR A 110 10.77 6.62 2.00
CA THR A 110 9.74 7.29 2.83
C THR A 110 10.32 8.24 3.86
N GLY A 111 11.64 8.41 3.91
CA GLY A 111 12.30 9.20 4.95
C GLY A 111 12.23 8.56 6.35
N GLY A 112 12.00 7.24 6.41
CA GLY A 112 11.95 6.46 7.64
C GLY A 112 10.56 5.99 8.07
N ASP A 113 9.50 6.63 7.59
CA ASP A 113 8.11 6.26 7.92
C ASP A 113 7.64 5.07 7.07
N TRP A 114 7.15 4.02 7.73
CA TRP A 114 6.52 2.89 7.07
C TRP A 114 5.38 2.35 7.93
N TYR A 115 4.50 1.54 7.35
CA TYR A 115 3.26 1.11 7.98
C TYR A 115 3.02 -0.38 7.75
N ILE A 116 2.37 -1.04 8.70
CA ILE A 116 1.84 -2.40 8.51
C ILE A 116 0.37 -2.31 8.11
N ASN A 117 -0.03 -3.12 7.12
CA ASN A 117 -1.43 -3.37 6.80
C ASN A 117 -1.63 -4.86 6.51
N THR A 118 -2.07 -5.59 7.52
CA THR A 118 -2.15 -7.06 7.52
C THR A 118 -3.56 -7.56 7.83
N SER A 119 -3.85 -8.80 7.45
CA SER A 119 -5.14 -9.41 7.73
C SER A 119 -5.10 -10.25 9.01
N PRO A 120 -6.18 -10.26 9.83
CA PRO A 120 -6.32 -11.20 10.93
C PRO A 120 -6.70 -12.60 10.42
N LEU A 121 -6.56 -13.62 11.24
CA LEU A 121 -7.24 -14.89 11.03
C LEU A 121 -8.76 -14.67 10.97
N ARG A 122 -9.44 -15.56 10.29
CA ARG A 122 -10.90 -15.55 10.24
C ARG A 122 -11.47 -15.64 11.66
N ASP A 123 -12.35 -14.71 12.00
CA ASP A 123 -13.06 -14.62 13.28
C ASP A 123 -12.18 -14.58 14.53
N ASP A 124 -10.95 -14.06 14.39
CA ASP A 124 -9.95 -13.97 15.45
C ASP A 124 -9.17 -12.63 15.39
N HIS A 125 -9.89 -11.51 15.28
CA HIS A 125 -9.29 -10.20 15.03
C HIS A 125 -8.41 -9.74 16.20
N GLU A 126 -8.97 -9.66 17.40
CA GLU A 126 -8.28 -9.11 18.58
C GLU A 126 -7.02 -9.91 18.95
N ASN A 127 -7.12 -11.23 18.95
CA ASN A 127 -6.00 -12.11 19.22
C ASN A 127 -4.92 -12.01 18.14
N SER A 128 -5.32 -11.97 16.86
CA SER A 128 -4.40 -11.76 15.73
C SER A 128 -3.65 -10.43 15.85
N GLU A 129 -4.35 -9.34 16.17
CA GLU A 129 -3.77 -8.02 16.36
C GLU A 129 -2.76 -8.01 17.51
N TYR A 130 -3.14 -8.58 18.65
CA TYR A 130 -2.28 -8.67 19.81
C TYR A 130 -0.96 -9.40 19.51
N TYR A 131 -1.03 -10.60 18.93
CA TYR A 131 0.17 -11.41 18.69
C TYR A 131 0.99 -10.94 17.50
N LYS A 132 0.39 -10.37 16.46
CA LYS A 132 1.12 -9.72 15.36
C LYS A 132 1.90 -8.50 15.87
N THR A 133 1.30 -7.70 16.75
CA THR A 133 1.97 -6.56 17.40
C THR A 133 3.12 -7.03 18.29
N LYS A 134 2.94 -8.09 19.07
CA LYS A 134 4.03 -8.69 19.87
C LYS A 134 5.17 -9.20 18.98
N TRP A 135 4.84 -9.86 17.88
CA TRP A 135 5.83 -10.35 16.93
C TRP A 135 6.67 -9.23 16.34
N LEU A 136 6.06 -8.14 15.90
CA LEU A 136 6.78 -6.97 15.39
C LEU A 136 7.77 -6.41 16.42
N LYS A 137 7.33 -6.24 17.67
CA LYS A 137 8.18 -5.79 18.78
C LYS A 137 9.32 -6.77 19.06
N LYS A 138 9.04 -8.06 19.15
CA LYS A 138 10.03 -9.13 19.40
C LYS A 138 11.14 -9.13 18.36
N HIS A 139 10.83 -8.84 17.12
CA HIS A 139 11.77 -8.85 16.01
C HIS A 139 12.35 -7.46 15.67
N ASN A 140 12.11 -6.45 16.54
CA ASN A 140 12.58 -5.08 16.37
C ASN A 140 12.13 -4.46 15.03
N PHE A 141 10.87 -4.66 14.67
CA PHE A 141 10.18 -3.91 13.65
C PHE A 141 9.40 -2.77 14.29
N ASP A 142 9.57 -1.56 13.76
CA ASP A 142 9.06 -0.30 14.31
C ASP A 142 8.22 0.48 13.27
N PRO A 143 7.11 -0.10 12.77
CA PRO A 143 6.23 0.65 11.88
C PRO A 143 5.60 1.84 12.61
N LYS A 144 5.33 2.90 11.88
CA LYS A 144 4.66 4.09 12.43
C LYS A 144 3.22 3.80 12.88
N ASP A 145 2.57 2.84 12.24
CA ASP A 145 1.25 2.36 12.61
C ASP A 145 1.06 0.90 12.17
N ILE A 146 0.20 0.17 12.91
CA ILE A 146 -0.12 -1.23 12.66
C ILE A 146 -1.62 -1.34 12.44
N ILE A 147 -2.00 -1.70 11.21
CA ILE A 147 -3.39 -1.85 10.81
C ILE A 147 -3.67 -3.33 10.58
N VAL A 148 -4.50 -3.92 11.41
CA VAL A 148 -4.98 -5.30 11.25
C VAL A 148 -6.42 -5.25 10.74
N THR A 149 -6.65 -5.65 9.48
CA THR A 149 -7.98 -5.51 8.85
C THR A 149 -8.20 -6.50 7.70
N LYS A 150 -9.45 -6.91 7.52
CA LYS A 150 -9.91 -7.63 6.32
C LYS A 150 -10.14 -6.71 5.11
N ARG A 151 -10.13 -5.38 5.32
CA ARG A 151 -10.43 -4.34 4.31
C ARG A 151 -9.24 -3.43 4.09
N LYS A 152 -8.11 -4.01 3.67
CA LYS A 152 -6.86 -3.29 3.40
C LYS A 152 -7.06 -2.12 2.45
N GLU A 153 -7.92 -2.29 1.45
CA GLU A 153 -8.25 -1.30 0.43
C GLU A 153 -8.85 0.01 0.96
N SER A 154 -9.31 0.04 2.21
CA SER A 154 -9.79 1.27 2.86
C SER A 154 -8.68 2.31 3.11
N TYR A 155 -7.42 1.89 2.98
CA TYR A 155 -6.22 2.72 3.17
C TYR A 155 -5.48 3.00 1.85
N ALA A 156 -6.07 2.64 0.71
CA ALA A 156 -5.44 2.76 -0.61
C ALA A 156 -5.15 4.21 -1.01
N VAL A 157 -5.92 5.16 -0.49
CA VAL A 157 -5.77 6.59 -0.74
C VAL A 157 -5.80 7.33 0.60
N ASP A 158 -4.95 8.30 0.78
CA ASP A 158 -5.01 9.22 1.93
C ASP A 158 -6.29 10.05 1.85
N LYS A 159 -7.12 9.97 2.90
CA LYS A 159 -8.46 10.59 2.89
C LYS A 159 -8.43 12.11 2.90
N LYS A 160 -7.35 12.72 3.38
CA LYS A 160 -7.22 14.19 3.47
C LYS A 160 -6.68 14.77 2.16
N THR A 161 -5.70 14.11 1.58
CA THR A 161 -4.94 14.62 0.44
C THR A 161 -5.36 14.02 -0.90
N GLY A 162 -6.06 12.88 -0.90
CA GLY A 162 -6.38 12.13 -2.11
C GLY A 162 -5.16 11.43 -2.74
N ILE A 163 -3.99 11.46 -2.09
CA ILE A 163 -2.77 10.86 -2.63
C ILE A 163 -2.84 9.33 -2.54
N PRO A 164 -2.53 8.62 -3.64
CA PRO A 164 -2.42 7.17 -3.62
C PRO A 164 -1.37 6.68 -2.64
N ASN A 165 -1.72 5.69 -1.83
CA ASN A 165 -0.79 4.95 -0.99
C ASN A 165 -0.30 3.69 -1.72
N ILE A 166 0.82 3.14 -1.26
CA ILE A 166 1.46 1.96 -1.83
C ILE A 166 1.24 0.78 -0.89
N LEU A 167 0.87 -0.39 -1.42
CA LEU A 167 0.80 -1.66 -0.68
C LEU A 167 1.76 -2.69 -1.27
N ILE A 168 2.60 -3.27 -0.42
CA ILE A 168 3.44 -4.43 -0.71
C ILE A 168 2.76 -5.65 -0.08
N ASP A 169 2.31 -6.60 -0.89
CA ASP A 169 1.48 -7.74 -0.45
C ASP A 169 1.73 -8.96 -1.37
N ASP A 170 1.71 -10.18 -0.83
CA ASP A 170 1.89 -11.41 -1.59
C ASP A 170 0.63 -11.85 -2.34
N ARG A 171 -0.56 -11.40 -1.88
CA ARG A 171 -1.86 -11.86 -2.39
C ARG A 171 -2.41 -10.96 -3.50
N PRO A 172 -2.53 -11.47 -4.75
CA PRO A 172 -3.07 -10.70 -5.89
C PRO A 172 -4.43 -10.06 -5.59
N LYS A 173 -5.33 -10.79 -4.91
CA LYS A 173 -6.68 -10.30 -4.58
C LYS A 173 -6.67 -9.05 -3.68
N ASN A 174 -5.70 -8.92 -2.77
CA ASN A 174 -5.55 -7.72 -1.94
C ASN A 174 -5.11 -6.54 -2.81
N LEU A 175 -4.14 -6.77 -3.69
CA LEU A 175 -3.63 -5.76 -4.61
C LEU A 175 -4.69 -5.30 -5.62
N GLU A 176 -5.47 -6.21 -6.18
CA GLU A 176 -6.59 -5.88 -7.08
C GLU A 176 -7.59 -4.93 -6.40
N ARG A 177 -7.99 -5.24 -5.16
CA ARG A 177 -8.89 -4.39 -4.38
C ARG A 177 -8.27 -3.03 -4.05
N TRP A 178 -6.98 -3.04 -3.69
CA TRP A 178 -6.23 -1.84 -3.37
C TRP A 178 -6.16 -0.89 -4.56
N VAL A 179 -5.83 -1.41 -5.73
CA VAL A 179 -5.75 -0.64 -6.98
C VAL A 179 -7.12 -0.16 -7.43
N ALA A 180 -8.15 -0.99 -7.31
CA ALA A 180 -9.54 -0.58 -7.60
C ALA A 180 -10.00 0.60 -6.73
N ARG A 181 -9.34 0.85 -5.58
CA ARG A 181 -9.58 2.01 -4.71
C ARG A 181 -8.61 3.18 -4.95
N GLY A 182 -7.78 3.10 -6.00
CA GLY A 182 -6.89 4.18 -6.38
C GLY A 182 -5.49 4.13 -5.77
N GLY A 183 -5.14 3.09 -5.04
CA GLY A 183 -3.78 2.88 -4.53
C GLY A 183 -2.84 2.24 -5.54
N VAL A 184 -1.56 2.16 -5.21
CA VAL A 184 -0.53 1.46 -5.99
C VAL A 184 -0.18 0.15 -5.30
N GLY A 185 -0.22 -0.97 -6.03
CA GLY A 185 0.11 -2.29 -5.51
C GLY A 185 1.45 -2.80 -6.02
N ILE A 186 2.24 -3.41 -5.15
CA ILE A 186 3.48 -4.12 -5.48
C ILE A 186 3.34 -5.54 -4.97
N ARG A 187 3.26 -6.52 -5.90
CA ARG A 187 3.26 -7.92 -5.52
C ARG A 187 4.66 -8.34 -5.11
N TYR A 188 4.75 -8.97 -3.94
CA TYR A 188 6.00 -9.55 -3.45
C TYR A 188 5.72 -10.75 -2.54
N GLN A 189 6.36 -11.87 -2.83
CA GLN A 189 6.31 -13.09 -2.05
C GLN A 189 7.74 -13.47 -1.63
N ALA A 190 8.03 -13.39 -0.33
CA ALA A 190 9.39 -13.39 0.19
C ALA A 190 10.22 -14.66 -0.07
N ASN A 191 9.57 -15.81 -0.27
CA ASN A 191 10.23 -17.09 -0.59
C ASN A 191 10.44 -17.32 -2.11
N GLU A 192 9.92 -16.43 -2.98
CA GLU A 192 9.99 -16.59 -4.44
C GLU A 192 10.65 -15.38 -5.13
N ASP A 193 10.42 -14.16 -4.60
CA ASP A 193 10.78 -12.92 -5.27
C ASP A 193 12.06 -12.30 -4.68
N SER A 194 12.84 -11.61 -5.52
CA SER A 194 13.98 -10.81 -5.07
C SER A 194 13.56 -9.40 -4.62
N LEU A 195 14.36 -8.76 -3.76
CA LEU A 195 14.13 -7.37 -3.34
C LEU A 195 14.21 -6.37 -4.50
N ASP A 196 14.83 -6.72 -5.62
CA ASP A 196 14.86 -5.87 -6.82
C ASP A 196 13.46 -5.61 -7.37
N LEU A 197 12.53 -6.56 -7.19
CA LEU A 197 11.13 -6.36 -7.56
C LEU A 197 10.49 -5.24 -6.74
N ILE A 198 10.75 -5.20 -5.43
CA ILE A 198 10.29 -4.12 -4.54
C ILE A 198 10.91 -2.78 -4.99
N LYS A 199 12.23 -2.74 -5.21
CA LYS A 199 12.91 -1.52 -5.66
C LYS A 199 12.29 -0.99 -6.95
N LYS A 200 12.16 -1.82 -7.99
CA LYS A 200 11.54 -1.45 -9.27
C LYS A 200 10.09 -1.00 -9.08
N GLY A 201 9.34 -1.67 -8.21
CA GLY A 201 7.97 -1.32 -7.88
C GLY A 201 7.85 0.05 -7.22
N LEU A 202 8.72 0.36 -6.26
CA LEU A 202 8.77 1.66 -5.58
C LEU A 202 9.21 2.77 -6.55
N ASP A 203 10.28 2.57 -7.32
CA ASP A 203 10.74 3.53 -8.35
C ASP A 203 9.59 3.92 -9.28
N LYS A 204 8.85 2.93 -9.77
CA LYS A 204 7.72 3.16 -10.67
C LYS A 204 6.55 3.85 -9.95
N ALA A 205 6.22 3.43 -8.73
CA ALA A 205 5.14 4.02 -7.94
C ALA A 205 5.39 5.51 -7.67
N TYR A 206 6.59 5.86 -7.21
CA TYR A 206 6.95 7.25 -6.94
C TYR A 206 7.06 8.07 -8.22
N GLY A 207 7.58 7.52 -9.32
CA GLY A 207 7.57 8.19 -10.63
C GLY A 207 6.15 8.47 -11.13
N THR A 208 5.23 7.55 -10.98
CA THR A 208 3.80 7.74 -11.34
C THR A 208 3.16 8.83 -10.49
N ILE A 209 3.38 8.81 -9.17
CA ILE A 209 2.83 9.81 -8.22
C ILE A 209 3.41 11.21 -8.49
N ALA A 210 4.71 11.30 -8.80
CA ALA A 210 5.36 12.57 -9.15
C ALA A 210 4.76 13.18 -10.43
N ASN A 211 4.51 12.38 -11.46
CA ASN A 211 3.88 12.83 -12.71
C ASN A 211 2.46 13.36 -12.46
N VAL A 212 1.67 12.70 -11.59
CA VAL A 212 0.33 13.19 -11.21
C VAL A 212 0.42 14.56 -10.53
N LYS A 213 1.44 14.78 -9.67
CA LYS A 213 1.69 16.09 -9.04
C LYS A 213 2.14 17.14 -10.06
N GLY A 214 3.08 16.82 -10.96
CA GLY A 214 3.63 17.73 -11.97
C GLY A 214 2.57 18.26 -12.94
N GLU A 215 1.69 17.41 -13.45
CA GLU A 215 0.62 17.83 -14.35
C GLU A 215 -0.43 18.72 -13.66
N ASN A 216 -0.64 18.57 -12.34
CA ASN A 216 -1.52 19.47 -11.59
C ASN A 216 -0.89 20.86 -11.43
N THR A 217 0.44 20.96 -11.26
CA THR A 217 1.15 22.25 -11.17
C THR A 217 1.23 22.95 -12.52
N GLU A 218 1.49 22.26 -13.62
CA GLU A 218 1.51 22.87 -14.96
C GLU A 218 0.13 23.40 -15.39
N SER A 219 -0.95 22.70 -15.07
CA SER A 219 -2.31 23.18 -15.36
C SER A 219 -2.69 24.43 -14.55
N MET A 220 -2.08 24.67 -13.39
CA MET A 220 -2.29 25.88 -12.58
C MET A 220 -1.52 27.09 -13.15
N VAL A 221 -0.29 26.90 -13.62
CA VAL A 221 0.54 27.97 -14.19
C VAL A 221 -0.05 28.50 -15.50
N THR A 222 -0.61 27.65 -16.35
CA THR A 222 -1.22 28.08 -17.63
C THR A 222 -2.55 28.82 -17.48
N HIS A 223 -3.21 28.79 -16.31
CA HIS A 223 -4.45 29.53 -16.04
C HIS A 223 -4.22 30.89 -15.37
N GLY A 224 -2.98 31.18 -14.89
CA GLY A 224 -2.61 32.46 -14.28
C GLY A 224 -2.28 33.60 -15.31
N ASP A 225 -1.92 33.25 -16.54
CA ASP A 225 -1.38 34.21 -17.53
C ASP A 225 -2.40 34.79 -18.52
N ARG A 226 -3.70 34.65 -18.28
CA ARG A 226 -4.72 35.31 -19.11
C ARG A 226 -5.49 36.36 -18.33
N LYS A 227 -4.87 37.53 -18.12
CA LYS A 227 -5.57 38.83 -18.05
C LYS A 227 -4.58 39.99 -18.13
N SER A 228 -4.18 40.36 -19.34
CA SER A 228 -3.97 41.74 -19.68
C SER A 228 -4.99 42.10 -20.78
N MET A 229 -6.08 42.71 -20.38
CA MET A 229 -6.98 43.38 -21.32
C MET A 229 -6.30 44.65 -21.83
N PRO A 230 -6.38 44.97 -23.14
CA PRO A 230 -5.97 46.27 -23.63
C PRO A 230 -6.98 47.32 -23.15
N SER A 231 -6.48 48.44 -22.64
CA SER A 231 -7.25 49.63 -22.32
C SER A 231 -7.82 50.27 -23.61
N GLU A 232 -9.15 50.37 -23.65
CA GLU A 232 -9.80 51.37 -24.53
C GLU A 232 -9.42 52.77 -24.07
N ASN A 233 -8.63 53.46 -24.89
CA ASN A 233 -8.69 54.93 -25.04
C ASN A 233 -7.83 55.30 -26.25
N ASP A 234 -8.48 55.53 -27.38
CA ASP A 234 -8.19 56.64 -28.28
C ASP A 234 -9.34 56.75 -29.29
N ARG A 235 -10.23 57.69 -28.98
CA ARG A 235 -11.02 58.38 -29.99
C ARG A 235 -10.67 59.87 -29.88
N GLY A 236 -9.88 60.32 -30.84
CA GLY A 236 -9.76 61.64 -31.27
C GLY A 236 -10.16 61.72 -32.73
#